data_6af0957489d4d8e087f2d7e254abb23c
#
_entry.id   6af0957489d4d8e087f2d7e254abb23c
#
_cell.length_a   1.000
_cell.length_b   1.000
_cell.length_c   1.000
_cell.angle_alpha   90.00
_cell.angle_beta   90.00
_cell.angle_gamma   90.00
#
_symmetry.space_group_name_H-M   'P 1'
#
loop_
_entity.id
_entity.type
_entity.pdbx_description
1 polymer ?
#
loop_
_entity_poly.entity_id
_entity_poly.type
_entity_poly.pdbx_seq_one_letter_code
_entity_poly.pdbx_strand_id
1 'polypeptide(L)'
;MKPLFCRILLSLVLWGGGVAPGAEPGPVVLDIGHQSTATGAKSPDGRVNEYDFWCRYAGEVKAEIEAAGYSCVVLNRGAAPADKTQAEACRAAGVEQLNKPDIGARRYPSTHYPQHIGCGMVSADRAIDLHARCMVFLHLNSTGSRWLRKAPVGLIICNRRLGNELAESVCAAMKQGVPEFSQGIRVQPRFIGSQASAGWMNALDAAGIPAVVFEALYVNYRPHVDYLCNDAQARRLARTIAAGVLAWLQQHPQEED
;
A
#
# COMPACT_ATOMS: atom_id res chain seq x y z
N MET A 1 -44.27 16.52 50.10
CA MET A 1 -42.92 16.18 49.69
C MET A 1 -42.97 15.87 48.21
N LYS A 2 -42.38 16.73 47.34
CA LYS A 2 -42.33 16.52 45.87
C LYS A 2 -40.93 16.05 45.51
N PRO A 3 -40.74 15.02 44.69
CA PRO A 3 -39.41 14.61 44.23
C PRO A 3 -38.91 15.50 43.09
N LEU A 4 -37.70 15.98 43.28
CA LEU A 4 -36.93 16.80 42.35
C LEU A 4 -36.34 15.88 41.23
N PHE A 5 -36.85 15.98 39.99
CA PHE A 5 -36.28 15.30 38.85
C PHE A 5 -35.04 16.05 38.35
N CYS A 6 -33.86 15.50 38.61
CA CYS A 6 -32.60 15.99 38.08
C CYS A 6 -32.48 15.52 36.62
N ARG A 7 -32.65 16.43 35.63
CA ARG A 7 -32.37 16.18 34.21
C ARG A 7 -30.88 16.35 34.00
N ILE A 8 -30.19 15.24 33.82
CA ILE A 8 -28.82 15.22 33.30
C ILE A 8 -28.92 15.40 31.80
N LEU A 9 -28.55 16.57 31.29
CA LEU A 9 -28.29 16.79 29.86
C LEU A 9 -26.95 16.12 29.50
N LEU A 10 -27.02 15.00 28.82
CA LEU A 10 -25.84 14.37 28.18
C LEU A 10 -25.58 15.16 26.92
N SER A 11 -24.60 16.05 26.93
CA SER A 11 -24.09 16.69 25.70
C SER A 11 -23.25 15.70 24.97
N LEU A 12 -23.81 15.04 23.93
CA LEU A 12 -23.06 14.32 22.94
C LEU A 12 -22.27 15.34 22.08
N VAL A 13 -21.00 15.50 22.37
CA VAL A 13 -20.07 16.16 21.48
C VAL A 13 -19.75 15.16 20.35
N LEU A 14 -20.51 15.27 19.28
CA LEU A 14 -20.18 14.64 18.00
C LEU A 14 -18.94 15.37 17.45
N TRP A 15 -17.77 14.82 17.67
CA TRP A 15 -16.58 15.16 16.90
C TRP A 15 -16.76 14.59 15.49
N GLY A 16 -17.55 15.26 14.69
CA GLY A 16 -17.50 15.14 13.24
C GLY A 16 -16.24 15.86 12.79
N GLY A 17 -15.18 15.14 12.52
CA GLY A 17 -14.04 15.66 11.78
C GLY A 17 -14.47 15.90 10.32
N GLY A 18 -15.25 16.97 10.09
CA GLY A 18 -15.58 17.41 8.76
C GLY A 18 -14.31 17.94 8.08
N VAL A 19 -13.99 17.42 6.92
CA VAL A 19 -13.02 18.05 6.02
C VAL A 19 -13.55 19.43 5.69
N ALA A 20 -12.71 20.47 5.79
CA ALA A 20 -13.11 21.83 5.48
C ALA A 20 -13.64 21.90 4.03
N PRO A 21 -14.77 22.59 3.79
CA PRO A 21 -15.30 22.76 2.44
C PRO A 21 -14.25 23.38 1.51
N GLY A 22 -13.96 22.74 0.37
CA GLY A 22 -12.97 23.20 -0.60
C GLY A 22 -11.55 22.63 -0.44
N ALA A 23 -11.33 21.64 0.43
CA ALA A 23 -10.06 20.93 0.48
C ALA A 23 -9.91 20.06 -0.79
N GLU A 24 -8.77 20.23 -1.50
CA GLU A 24 -8.41 19.36 -2.63
C GLU A 24 -8.51 17.88 -2.21
N PRO A 25 -9.02 17.02 -3.10
CA PRO A 25 -9.10 15.59 -2.82
C PRO A 25 -7.75 15.02 -2.45
N GLY A 26 -7.68 14.28 -1.33
CA GLY A 26 -6.45 13.65 -0.90
C GLY A 26 -5.87 12.71 -1.97
N PRO A 27 -4.54 12.50 -2.00
CA PRO A 27 -3.88 11.69 -3.01
C PRO A 27 -4.13 10.19 -2.82
N VAL A 28 -3.92 9.42 -3.89
CA VAL A 28 -3.56 8.00 -3.78
C VAL A 28 -2.13 7.91 -3.25
N VAL A 29 -1.89 7.09 -2.24
CA VAL A 29 -0.56 6.88 -1.69
C VAL A 29 -0.06 5.48 -2.06
N LEU A 30 1.11 5.42 -2.68
CA LEU A 30 1.84 4.18 -2.96
C LEU A 30 3.04 4.10 -2.03
N ASP A 31 3.23 2.98 -1.35
CA ASP A 31 4.43 2.73 -0.54
C ASP A 31 5.29 1.70 -1.25
N ILE A 32 6.55 2.04 -1.52
CA ILE A 32 7.54 1.06 -1.97
C ILE A 32 7.88 0.18 -0.77
N GLY A 33 7.47 -1.07 -0.82
CA GLY A 33 7.74 -2.05 0.23
C GLY A 33 9.22 -2.14 0.57
N HIS A 34 9.53 -2.28 1.86
CA HIS A 34 10.90 -2.38 2.35
C HIS A 34 11.73 -1.07 2.28
N GLN A 35 13.07 -1.18 2.24
CA GLN A 35 14.02 -0.05 2.19
C GLN A 35 15.39 -0.53 1.68
N SER A 36 16.26 0.39 1.29
CA SER A 36 17.57 0.07 0.70
C SER A 36 18.47 -0.81 1.57
N THR A 37 18.35 -0.74 2.89
CA THR A 37 19.13 -1.55 3.86
C THR A 37 18.46 -2.86 4.26
N ALA A 38 17.17 -3.03 3.92
CA ALA A 38 16.37 -4.22 4.22
C ALA A 38 15.42 -4.48 3.06
N THR A 39 15.96 -5.01 1.98
CA THR A 39 15.37 -5.01 0.63
C THR A 39 14.25 -6.03 0.40
N GLY A 40 13.77 -6.69 1.45
CA GLY A 40 12.68 -7.65 1.34
C GLY A 40 13.06 -8.97 0.70
N ALA A 41 12.11 -9.54 -0.01
CA ALA A 41 12.28 -10.83 -0.64
C ALA A 41 13.22 -10.77 -1.86
N LYS A 42 14.02 -11.84 -2.02
CA LYS A 42 14.92 -12.02 -3.19
C LYS A 42 14.66 -13.34 -3.87
N SER A 43 14.75 -13.37 -5.19
CA SER A 43 14.72 -14.62 -5.92
C SER A 43 15.96 -15.48 -5.60
N PRO A 44 15.83 -16.81 -5.60
CA PRO A 44 16.97 -17.70 -5.30
C PRO A 44 18.17 -17.55 -6.23
N ASP A 45 17.96 -17.05 -7.44
CA ASP A 45 19.02 -16.74 -8.42
C ASP A 45 19.46 -15.27 -8.42
N GLY A 46 18.90 -14.45 -7.52
CA GLY A 46 19.26 -13.05 -7.34
C GLY A 46 18.75 -12.09 -8.41
N ARG A 47 18.02 -12.55 -9.44
CA ARG A 47 17.54 -11.71 -10.56
C ARG A 47 16.50 -10.68 -10.14
N VAL A 48 15.68 -10.98 -9.14
CA VAL A 48 14.64 -10.09 -8.63
C VAL A 48 14.88 -9.83 -7.15
N ASN A 49 14.89 -8.57 -6.79
CA ASN A 49 14.83 -8.07 -5.44
C ASN A 49 13.57 -7.21 -5.32
N GLU A 50 12.79 -7.41 -4.29
CA GLU A 50 11.49 -6.78 -4.10
C GLU A 50 11.58 -5.25 -4.07
N TYR A 51 12.47 -4.70 -3.24
CA TYR A 51 12.68 -3.26 -3.13
C TYR A 51 13.15 -2.66 -4.46
N ASP A 52 14.16 -3.27 -5.10
CA ASP A 52 14.72 -2.80 -6.35
C ASP A 52 13.69 -2.81 -7.49
N PHE A 53 12.83 -3.83 -7.49
CA PHE A 53 11.73 -3.93 -8.44
C PHE A 53 10.76 -2.76 -8.31
N TRP A 54 10.28 -2.49 -7.10
CA TRP A 54 9.31 -1.43 -6.91
C TRP A 54 9.92 -0.02 -6.99
N CYS A 55 11.20 0.17 -6.67
CA CYS A 55 11.91 1.42 -6.99
C CYS A 55 11.87 1.75 -8.49
N ARG A 56 11.90 0.71 -9.33
CA ARG A 56 11.86 0.88 -10.80
C ARG A 56 10.44 1.12 -11.32
N TYR A 57 9.44 0.43 -10.79
CA TYR A 57 8.11 0.38 -11.41
C TYR A 57 7.00 1.10 -10.65
N ALA A 58 7.20 1.59 -9.44
CA ALA A 58 6.19 2.38 -8.72
C ALA A 58 5.84 3.69 -9.45
N GLY A 59 6.80 4.29 -10.16
CA GLY A 59 6.58 5.46 -11.00
C GLY A 59 5.62 5.22 -12.17
N GLU A 60 5.59 4.01 -12.71
CA GLU A 60 4.63 3.64 -13.76
C GLU A 60 3.19 3.57 -13.18
N VAL A 61 3.03 3.02 -11.97
CA VAL A 61 1.71 3.01 -11.28
C VAL A 61 1.23 4.44 -11.06
N LYS A 62 2.12 5.31 -10.54
CA LYS A 62 1.83 6.73 -10.34
C LYS A 62 1.42 7.42 -11.63
N ALA A 63 2.19 7.26 -12.71
CA ALA A 63 1.95 7.92 -13.99
C ALA A 63 0.55 7.58 -14.57
N GLU A 64 0.11 6.33 -14.46
CA GLU A 64 -1.22 5.91 -14.91
C GLU A 64 -2.34 6.54 -14.06
N ILE A 65 -2.14 6.65 -12.74
CA ILE A 65 -3.10 7.28 -11.82
C ILE A 65 -3.20 8.78 -12.12
N GLU A 66 -2.06 9.46 -12.30
CA GLU A 66 -2.02 10.91 -12.62
C GLU A 66 -2.55 11.22 -14.02
N ALA A 67 -2.31 10.36 -15.00
CA ALA A 67 -2.88 10.50 -16.35
C ALA A 67 -4.42 10.44 -16.34
N ALA A 68 -5.01 9.77 -15.34
CA ALA A 68 -6.46 9.74 -15.13
C ALA A 68 -7.00 10.92 -14.30
N GLY A 69 -6.16 11.89 -13.94
CA GLY A 69 -6.54 13.12 -13.24
C GLY A 69 -6.53 13.02 -11.71
N TYR A 70 -6.00 11.94 -11.13
CA TYR A 70 -5.90 11.80 -9.68
C TYR A 70 -4.50 12.15 -9.18
N SER A 71 -4.41 12.85 -8.04
CA SER A 71 -3.14 13.08 -7.36
C SER A 71 -2.57 11.77 -6.81
N CYS A 72 -1.26 11.54 -6.97
CA CYS A 72 -0.60 10.33 -6.50
C CYS A 72 0.77 10.63 -5.89
N VAL A 73 1.01 10.12 -4.68
CA VAL A 73 2.28 10.24 -3.96
C VAL A 73 2.91 8.87 -3.81
N VAL A 74 4.19 8.75 -4.17
CA VAL A 74 4.97 7.53 -3.93
C VAL A 74 5.89 7.77 -2.75
N LEU A 75 5.81 6.90 -1.76
CA LEU A 75 6.62 6.95 -0.55
C LEU A 75 7.72 5.89 -0.59
N ASN A 76 8.93 6.28 -0.19
CA ASN A 76 10.02 5.36 0.10
C ASN A 76 10.50 5.57 1.53
N ARG A 77 10.73 4.49 2.25
CA ARG A 77 11.21 4.50 3.63
C ARG A 77 12.72 4.44 3.70
N GLY A 78 13.32 5.28 4.54
CA GLY A 78 14.76 5.30 4.76
C GLY A 78 15.54 6.08 3.71
N ALA A 79 16.82 5.76 3.56
CA ALA A 79 17.69 6.43 2.60
C ALA A 79 17.33 6.08 1.15
N ALA A 80 17.61 7.02 0.24
CA ALA A 80 17.49 6.77 -1.19
C ALA A 80 18.31 5.52 -1.62
N PRO A 81 17.90 4.82 -2.70
CA PRO A 81 18.66 3.69 -3.21
C PRO A 81 20.13 4.06 -3.47
N ALA A 82 21.03 3.16 -3.08
CA ALA A 82 22.46 3.35 -3.35
C ALA A 82 22.83 3.15 -4.83
N ASP A 83 22.04 2.34 -5.55
CA ASP A 83 22.18 2.17 -6.99
C ASP A 83 21.71 3.43 -7.72
N LYS A 84 22.56 3.97 -8.61
CA LYS A 84 22.30 5.24 -9.30
C LYS A 84 21.07 5.16 -10.19
N THR A 85 20.89 4.06 -10.91
CA THR A 85 19.74 3.88 -11.83
C THR A 85 18.42 3.86 -11.06
N GLN A 86 18.39 3.16 -9.92
CA GLN A 86 17.22 3.14 -9.05
C GLN A 86 16.96 4.51 -8.41
N ALA A 87 18.01 5.19 -7.94
CA ALA A 87 17.90 6.54 -7.39
C ALA A 87 17.38 7.54 -8.43
N GLU A 88 17.78 7.40 -9.69
CA GLU A 88 17.27 8.20 -10.81
C GLU A 88 15.80 7.88 -11.11
N ALA A 89 15.43 6.60 -11.13
CA ALA A 89 14.03 6.20 -11.30
C ALA A 89 13.13 6.75 -10.18
N CYS A 90 13.58 6.67 -8.92
CA CYS A 90 12.87 7.25 -7.78
C CYS A 90 12.73 8.77 -7.90
N ARG A 91 13.79 9.48 -8.31
CA ARG A 91 13.71 10.94 -8.54
C ARG A 91 12.76 11.29 -9.67
N ALA A 92 12.82 10.58 -10.79
CA ALA A 92 11.94 10.79 -11.94
C ALA A 92 10.47 10.56 -11.59
N ALA A 93 10.19 9.59 -10.72
CA ALA A 93 8.86 9.31 -10.20
C ALA A 93 8.40 10.31 -9.12
N GLY A 94 9.26 11.25 -8.70
CA GLY A 94 8.94 12.18 -7.60
C GLY A 94 8.70 11.46 -6.28
N VAL A 95 9.48 10.41 -5.99
CA VAL A 95 9.34 9.62 -4.77
C VAL A 95 9.70 10.46 -3.55
N GLU A 96 8.77 10.59 -2.61
CA GLU A 96 8.99 11.23 -1.31
C GLU A 96 9.81 10.30 -0.41
N GLN A 97 10.99 10.77 0.02
CA GLN A 97 11.85 10.03 0.93
C GLN A 97 11.44 10.31 2.38
N LEU A 98 10.95 9.30 3.06
CA LEU A 98 10.62 9.40 4.49
C LEU A 98 11.89 9.22 5.32
N ASN A 99 12.71 10.28 5.41
CA ASN A 99 13.94 10.30 6.17
C ASN A 99 13.66 10.31 7.66
N LYS A 100 13.27 9.17 8.23
CA LYS A 100 13.26 9.00 9.67
C LYS A 100 14.44 8.14 10.09
N PRO A 101 15.27 8.62 11.01
CA PRO A 101 16.34 7.81 11.55
C PRO A 101 15.70 6.55 12.12
N ASP A 102 16.30 5.41 11.88
CA ASP A 102 15.96 4.17 12.56
C ASP A 102 14.75 3.36 12.05
N ILE A 103 14.48 3.45 10.75
CA ILE A 103 13.53 2.51 10.11
C ILE A 103 14.06 1.05 10.19
N GLY A 104 15.35 0.87 10.43
CA GLY A 104 15.94 -0.43 10.77
C GLY A 104 15.70 -0.87 12.21
N ALA A 105 15.31 0.01 13.11
CA ALA A 105 14.91 -0.39 14.44
C ALA A 105 13.61 -1.18 14.36
N ARG A 106 13.56 -2.29 15.04
CA ARG A 106 12.37 -3.16 15.12
C ARG A 106 11.17 -2.46 15.78
N ARG A 107 11.30 -1.19 16.14
CA ARG A 107 10.31 -0.40 16.84
C ARG A 107 10.33 1.04 16.35
N TYR A 108 9.29 1.44 15.66
CA TYR A 108 9.02 2.81 15.26
C TYR A 108 7.70 3.26 15.92
N PRO A 109 7.75 4.14 16.93
CA PRO A 109 6.53 4.70 17.51
C PRO A 109 5.87 5.62 16.48
N SER A 110 4.61 5.35 16.20
CA SER A 110 3.77 6.21 15.37
C SER A 110 3.43 7.50 16.09
N THR A 111 3.29 8.60 15.36
CA THR A 111 2.78 9.86 15.89
C THR A 111 1.29 9.78 16.20
N HIS A 112 0.52 9.01 15.42
CA HIS A 112 -0.93 8.81 15.60
C HIS A 112 -1.24 7.64 16.53
N TYR A 113 -0.40 6.62 16.53
CA TYR A 113 -0.58 5.40 17.33
C TYR A 113 0.73 4.99 17.99
N PRO A 114 1.15 5.68 19.07
CA PRO A 114 2.46 5.44 19.72
C PRO A 114 2.67 4.01 20.23
N GLN A 115 1.59 3.27 20.49
CA GLN A 115 1.60 1.88 20.92
C GLN A 115 1.87 0.90 19.76
N HIS A 116 1.73 1.32 18.51
CA HIS A 116 1.97 0.49 17.34
C HIS A 116 3.41 0.65 16.84
N ILE A 117 3.96 -0.45 16.42
CA ILE A 117 5.38 -0.57 16.11
C ILE A 117 5.50 -1.29 14.77
N GLY A 118 6.27 -0.73 13.84
CA GLY A 118 6.55 -1.39 12.58
C GLY A 118 6.96 -0.43 11.46
N CYS A 119 7.69 -0.93 10.48
CA CYS A 119 8.21 -0.12 9.39
C CYS A 119 7.11 0.51 8.51
N GLY A 120 5.93 -0.12 8.39
CA GLY A 120 4.80 0.44 7.66
C GLY A 120 4.11 1.64 8.33
N MET A 121 4.35 1.87 9.63
CA MET A 121 3.73 3.00 10.35
C MET A 121 4.18 4.36 9.82
N VAL A 122 5.44 4.49 9.40
CA VAL A 122 5.96 5.76 8.84
C VAL A 122 5.14 6.19 7.62
N SER A 123 4.91 5.24 6.73
CA SER A 123 4.13 5.49 5.51
C SER A 123 2.64 5.65 5.82
N ALA A 124 2.11 4.91 6.78
CA ALA A 124 0.73 5.05 7.24
C ALA A 124 0.50 6.42 7.89
N ASP A 125 1.39 6.88 8.78
CA ASP A 125 1.32 8.22 9.36
C ASP A 125 1.34 9.29 8.27
N ARG A 126 2.22 9.14 7.27
CA ARG A 126 2.28 10.10 6.16
C ARG A 126 1.00 10.08 5.31
N ALA A 127 0.41 8.92 5.05
CA ALA A 127 -0.86 8.81 4.35
C ALA A 127 -2.01 9.47 5.13
N ILE A 128 -2.00 9.34 6.47
CA ILE A 128 -2.98 10.00 7.36
C ILE A 128 -2.80 11.52 7.30
N ASP A 129 -1.55 12.03 7.40
CA ASP A 129 -1.24 13.45 7.31
C ASP A 129 -1.66 14.07 5.96
N LEU A 130 -1.58 13.28 4.88
CA LEU A 130 -2.01 13.67 3.53
C LEU A 130 -3.52 13.54 3.30
N HIS A 131 -4.28 13.06 4.27
CA HIS A 131 -5.70 12.71 4.08
C HIS A 131 -5.93 11.84 2.86
N ALA A 132 -5.09 10.80 2.68
CA ALA A 132 -5.07 9.96 1.50
C ALA A 132 -6.45 9.34 1.20
N ARG A 133 -6.83 9.30 -0.07
CA ARG A 133 -8.05 8.59 -0.52
C ARG A 133 -7.94 7.08 -0.34
N CYS A 134 -6.77 6.56 -0.62
CA CYS A 134 -6.44 5.15 -0.37
C CYS A 134 -4.92 4.97 -0.35
N MET A 135 -4.49 3.81 0.13
CA MET A 135 -3.07 3.45 0.19
C MET A 135 -2.81 2.06 -0.36
N VAL A 136 -1.77 1.94 -1.19
CA VAL A 136 -1.30 0.66 -1.73
C VAL A 136 0.15 0.43 -1.33
N PHE A 137 0.38 -0.61 -0.55
CA PHE A 137 1.72 -1.09 -0.25
C PHE A 137 2.16 -2.08 -1.34
N LEU A 138 3.21 -1.73 -2.05
CA LEU A 138 3.73 -2.50 -3.18
C LEU A 138 4.76 -3.51 -2.67
N HIS A 139 4.39 -4.77 -2.65
CA HIS A 139 5.23 -5.88 -2.20
C HIS A 139 5.30 -7.01 -3.23
N LEU A 140 6.32 -7.85 -3.11
CA LEU A 140 6.43 -9.15 -3.75
C LEU A 140 6.59 -10.22 -2.67
N ASN A 141 5.88 -11.31 -2.84
CA ASN A 141 5.84 -12.36 -1.82
C ASN A 141 7.01 -13.35 -1.92
N SER A 142 7.26 -14.06 -0.83
CA SER A 142 8.17 -15.19 -0.78
C SER A 142 7.81 -16.13 0.36
N THR A 143 7.94 -17.42 0.14
CA THR A 143 7.78 -18.44 1.20
C THR A 143 9.12 -19.01 1.68
N GLY A 144 10.23 -18.37 1.31
CA GLY A 144 11.58 -18.79 1.71
C GLY A 144 12.60 -18.66 0.58
N SER A 145 13.80 -19.17 0.82
CA SER A 145 14.96 -19.03 -0.07
C SER A 145 15.05 -20.06 -1.21
N ARG A 146 14.12 -21.02 -1.27
CA ARG A 146 14.14 -22.10 -2.28
C ARG A 146 13.04 -21.87 -3.33
N TRP A 147 13.29 -22.39 -4.55
CA TRP A 147 12.30 -22.38 -5.59
C TRP A 147 11.04 -23.19 -5.25
N LEU A 148 9.88 -22.59 -5.46
CA LEU A 148 8.61 -23.27 -5.38
C LEU A 148 8.41 -24.18 -6.59
N ARG A 149 7.90 -25.38 -6.32
CA ARG A 149 7.58 -26.37 -7.37
C ARG A 149 6.19 -26.20 -7.97
N LYS A 150 5.28 -25.55 -7.22
CA LYS A 150 3.87 -25.33 -7.61
C LYS A 150 3.58 -23.85 -7.57
N ALA A 151 2.63 -23.41 -8.39
CA ALA A 151 2.14 -22.05 -8.37
C ALA A 151 1.58 -21.70 -6.99
N PRO A 152 2.09 -20.64 -6.36
CA PRO A 152 1.55 -20.16 -5.09
C PRO A 152 0.26 -19.38 -5.29
N VAL A 153 -0.48 -19.20 -4.22
CA VAL A 153 -1.64 -18.30 -4.19
C VAL A 153 -1.16 -16.88 -3.95
N GLY A 154 -1.37 -16.00 -4.93
CA GLY A 154 -1.11 -14.57 -4.79
C GLY A 154 -2.17 -13.90 -3.91
N LEU A 155 -1.76 -12.90 -3.13
CA LEU A 155 -2.62 -12.26 -2.16
C LEU A 155 -2.74 -10.76 -2.44
N ILE A 156 -3.96 -10.23 -2.36
CA ILE A 156 -4.24 -8.81 -2.19
C ILE A 156 -4.84 -8.69 -0.78
N ILE A 157 -4.03 -8.20 0.15
CA ILE A 157 -4.38 -8.14 1.56
C ILE A 157 -4.94 -6.75 1.86
N CYS A 158 -6.07 -6.64 2.54
CA CYS A 158 -6.69 -5.35 2.82
C CYS A 158 -6.85 -5.07 4.32
N ASN A 159 -7.02 -3.80 4.68
CA ASN A 159 -7.44 -3.43 5.99
C ASN A 159 -8.90 -3.83 6.21
N ARG A 160 -9.23 -4.16 7.46
CA ARG A 160 -10.39 -4.96 7.84
C ARG A 160 -11.75 -4.36 7.45
N ARG A 161 -11.89 -3.04 7.51
CA ARG A 161 -13.18 -2.36 7.36
C ARG A 161 -13.40 -1.73 5.99
N LEU A 162 -12.35 -1.13 5.44
CA LEU A 162 -12.48 -0.20 4.32
C LEU A 162 -11.80 -0.68 3.03
N GLY A 163 -10.76 -1.52 3.15
CA GLY A 163 -9.93 -1.91 2.00
C GLY A 163 -10.49 -3.04 1.14
N ASN A 164 -11.62 -3.68 1.51
CA ASN A 164 -12.10 -4.86 0.80
C ASN A 164 -12.46 -4.57 -0.66
N GLU A 165 -13.21 -3.51 -0.91
CA GLU A 165 -13.65 -3.15 -2.28
C GLU A 165 -12.45 -2.70 -3.15
N LEU A 166 -11.50 -1.97 -2.56
CA LEU A 166 -10.24 -1.65 -3.23
C LEU A 166 -9.45 -2.92 -3.57
N ALA A 167 -9.35 -3.88 -2.63
CA ALA A 167 -8.67 -5.14 -2.86
C ALA A 167 -9.34 -6.00 -3.93
N GLU A 168 -10.68 -6.05 -3.95
CA GLU A 168 -11.44 -6.76 -4.97
C GLU A 168 -11.26 -6.12 -6.35
N SER A 169 -11.25 -4.80 -6.43
CA SER A 169 -11.00 -4.06 -7.67
C SER A 169 -9.59 -4.34 -8.22
N VAL A 170 -8.56 -4.28 -7.37
CA VAL A 170 -7.19 -4.64 -7.75
C VAL A 170 -7.08 -6.11 -8.16
N CYS A 171 -7.76 -7.02 -7.42
CA CYS A 171 -7.78 -8.45 -7.74
C CYS A 171 -8.46 -8.72 -9.09
N ALA A 172 -9.57 -8.05 -9.39
CA ALA A 172 -10.27 -8.15 -10.67
C ALA A 172 -9.41 -7.65 -11.83
N ALA A 173 -8.74 -6.51 -11.66
CA ALA A 173 -7.80 -5.97 -12.63
C ALA A 173 -6.64 -6.94 -12.87
N MET A 174 -6.07 -7.53 -11.83
CA MET A 174 -5.01 -8.54 -11.94
C MET A 174 -5.45 -9.76 -12.74
N LYS A 175 -6.67 -10.26 -12.53
CA LYS A 175 -7.22 -11.40 -13.28
C LYS A 175 -7.39 -11.11 -14.76
N GLN A 176 -7.67 -9.88 -15.13
CA GLN A 176 -7.80 -9.43 -16.53
C GLN A 176 -6.45 -9.07 -17.14
N GLY A 177 -5.66 -8.28 -16.42
CA GLY A 177 -4.41 -7.72 -16.90
C GLY A 177 -3.25 -8.70 -16.87
N VAL A 178 -3.23 -9.71 -16.00
CA VAL A 178 -2.18 -10.74 -15.86
C VAL A 178 -2.82 -12.13 -15.81
N PRO A 179 -3.52 -12.53 -16.89
CA PRO A 179 -4.30 -13.78 -16.92
C PRO A 179 -3.46 -15.04 -16.69
N GLU A 180 -2.16 -14.99 -16.98
CA GLU A 180 -1.20 -16.08 -16.78
C GLU A 180 -1.15 -16.55 -15.30
N PHE A 181 -1.45 -15.64 -14.37
CA PHE A 181 -1.41 -15.93 -12.93
C PHE A 181 -2.76 -15.74 -12.24
N SER A 182 -3.81 -15.48 -13.01
CA SER A 182 -5.15 -15.10 -12.51
C SER A 182 -5.80 -16.13 -11.60
N GLN A 183 -5.59 -17.41 -11.87
CA GLN A 183 -6.25 -18.51 -11.12
C GLN A 183 -5.77 -18.63 -9.67
N GLY A 184 -4.60 -18.05 -9.34
CA GLY A 184 -4.01 -18.12 -8.02
C GLY A 184 -4.17 -16.85 -7.19
N ILE A 185 -4.80 -15.77 -7.71
CA ILE A 185 -4.90 -14.49 -6.99
C ILE A 185 -6.23 -14.40 -6.25
N ARG A 186 -6.16 -14.02 -4.97
CA ARG A 186 -7.35 -13.82 -4.13
C ARG A 186 -7.19 -12.63 -3.20
N VAL A 187 -8.33 -12.06 -2.79
CA VAL A 187 -8.39 -11.10 -1.70
C VAL A 187 -8.28 -11.82 -0.36
N GLN A 188 -7.51 -11.24 0.54
CA GLN A 188 -7.41 -11.67 1.93
C GLN A 188 -7.82 -10.51 2.83
N PRO A 189 -9.03 -10.54 3.43
CA PRO A 189 -9.60 -9.41 4.17
C PRO A 189 -8.97 -9.20 5.56
N ARG A 190 -7.81 -9.78 5.83
CA ARG A 190 -7.11 -9.62 7.10
C ARG A 190 -5.64 -9.89 6.92
N PHE A 191 -4.82 -8.97 7.38
CA PHE A 191 -3.39 -9.23 7.48
C PHE A 191 -3.13 -10.32 8.54
N ILE A 192 -2.72 -11.51 8.09
CA ILE A 192 -2.25 -12.59 8.96
C ILE A 192 -0.73 -12.44 9.02
N GLY A 193 -0.25 -11.47 9.77
CA GLY A 193 1.17 -11.19 9.93
C GLY A 193 1.53 -10.96 11.39
N SER A 194 2.74 -10.48 11.65
CA SER A 194 3.14 -10.08 12.99
C SER A 194 2.21 -8.98 13.52
N GLN A 195 2.04 -8.87 14.84
CA GLN A 195 1.25 -7.80 15.46
C GLN A 195 1.71 -6.39 15.01
N ALA A 196 3.00 -6.24 14.67
CA ALA A 196 3.56 -5.01 14.14
C ALA A 196 2.97 -4.63 12.76
N SER A 197 2.75 -5.62 11.89
CA SER A 197 2.16 -5.37 10.56
C SER A 197 0.66 -5.08 10.64
N ALA A 198 -0.04 -5.62 11.62
CA ALA A 198 -1.46 -5.30 11.84
C ALA A 198 -1.65 -3.85 12.35
N GLY A 199 -0.65 -3.28 13.02
CA GLY A 199 -0.74 -1.94 13.62
C GLY A 199 -0.98 -0.84 12.59
N TRP A 200 -0.20 -0.78 11.53
CA TRP A 200 -0.32 0.25 10.51
C TRP A 200 -1.59 0.10 9.64
N MET A 201 -2.04 -1.12 9.36
CA MET A 201 -3.33 -1.36 8.70
C MET A 201 -4.51 -0.93 9.59
N ASN A 202 -4.44 -1.16 10.90
CA ASN A 202 -5.45 -0.69 11.85
C ASN A 202 -5.44 0.84 11.99
N ALA A 203 -4.27 1.48 11.92
CA ALA A 203 -4.17 2.95 11.96
C ALA A 203 -4.86 3.58 10.74
N LEU A 204 -4.63 3.06 9.55
CA LEU A 204 -5.30 3.50 8.33
C LEU A 204 -6.81 3.25 8.39
N ASP A 205 -7.23 2.08 8.91
CA ASP A 205 -8.65 1.74 9.06
C ASP A 205 -9.36 2.69 10.05
N ALA A 206 -8.70 3.07 11.14
CA ALA A 206 -9.21 4.04 12.10
C ALA A 206 -9.25 5.47 11.55
N ALA A 207 -8.32 5.82 10.65
CA ALA A 207 -8.29 7.10 9.97
C ALA A 207 -9.26 7.18 8.77
N GLY A 208 -10.00 6.13 8.48
CA GLY A 208 -10.93 6.12 7.35
C GLY A 208 -10.29 5.89 5.99
N ILE A 209 -9.04 5.42 5.93
CA ILE A 209 -8.27 5.25 4.70
C ILE A 209 -8.30 3.79 4.25
N PRO A 210 -8.94 3.45 3.12
CA PRO A 210 -8.86 2.13 2.49
C PRO A 210 -7.41 1.79 2.12
N ALA A 211 -6.95 0.60 2.51
CA ALA A 211 -5.57 0.22 2.27
C ALA A 211 -5.43 -1.24 1.85
N VAL A 212 -4.50 -1.49 0.95
CA VAL A 212 -4.16 -2.84 0.48
C VAL A 212 -2.65 -3.06 0.47
N VAL A 213 -2.24 -4.31 0.72
CA VAL A 213 -0.89 -4.80 0.46
C VAL A 213 -0.97 -5.69 -0.78
N PHE A 214 -0.24 -5.32 -1.81
CA PHE A 214 -0.10 -6.12 -3.01
C PHE A 214 0.99 -7.15 -2.81
N GLU A 215 0.63 -8.42 -2.74
CA GLU A 215 1.49 -9.59 -2.50
C GLU A 215 1.19 -10.70 -3.54
N ALA A 216 0.84 -10.29 -4.77
CA ALA A 216 0.27 -11.22 -5.75
C ALA A 216 1.30 -12.11 -6.43
N LEU A 217 2.56 -11.69 -6.56
CA LEU A 217 3.61 -12.42 -7.23
C LEU A 217 4.73 -12.82 -6.27
N TYR A 218 5.33 -13.99 -6.53
CA TYR A 218 6.34 -14.59 -5.66
C TYR A 218 7.72 -14.58 -6.33
N VAL A 219 8.70 -14.03 -5.65
CA VAL A 219 10.10 -13.99 -6.15
C VAL A 219 10.81 -15.34 -6.05
N ASN A 220 10.22 -16.35 -5.42
CA ASN A 220 10.74 -17.70 -5.39
C ASN A 220 9.90 -18.73 -6.20
N TYR A 221 9.09 -18.23 -7.14
CA TYR A 221 8.42 -19.05 -8.15
C TYR A 221 8.91 -18.63 -9.53
N ARG A 222 9.60 -19.55 -10.24
CA ARG A 222 10.33 -19.24 -11.49
C ARG A 222 9.48 -18.54 -12.55
N PRO A 223 8.25 -18.96 -12.86
CA PRO A 223 7.41 -18.26 -13.85
C PRO A 223 7.12 -16.80 -13.47
N HIS A 224 6.94 -16.50 -12.16
CA HIS A 224 6.77 -15.12 -11.71
C HIS A 224 8.07 -14.31 -11.87
N VAL A 225 9.22 -14.90 -11.55
CA VAL A 225 10.52 -14.23 -11.71
C VAL A 225 10.81 -13.94 -13.17
N ASP A 226 10.55 -14.89 -14.07
CA ASP A 226 10.74 -14.69 -15.53
C ASP A 226 9.83 -13.57 -16.06
N TYR A 227 8.59 -13.50 -15.56
CA TYR A 227 7.66 -12.41 -15.83
C TYR A 227 8.18 -11.06 -15.32
N LEU A 228 8.61 -10.99 -14.06
CA LEU A 228 9.11 -9.76 -13.43
C LEU A 228 10.42 -9.26 -14.05
N CYS A 229 11.25 -10.15 -14.61
CA CYS A 229 12.48 -9.79 -15.31
C CYS A 229 12.24 -9.25 -16.73
N ASN A 230 11.04 -9.40 -17.27
CA ASN A 230 10.68 -8.84 -18.57
C ASN A 230 10.10 -7.44 -18.38
N ASP A 231 10.78 -6.41 -18.89
CA ASP A 231 10.40 -5.00 -18.68
C ASP A 231 8.97 -4.71 -19.15
N ALA A 232 8.56 -5.22 -20.31
CA ALA A 232 7.21 -5.01 -20.84
C ALA A 232 6.14 -5.64 -19.95
N GLN A 233 6.42 -6.82 -19.38
CA GLN A 233 5.52 -7.51 -18.46
C GLN A 233 5.50 -6.84 -17.09
N ALA A 234 6.62 -6.36 -16.59
CA ALA A 234 6.69 -5.60 -15.34
C ALA A 234 5.92 -4.28 -15.43
N ARG A 235 6.03 -3.54 -16.55
CA ARG A 235 5.20 -2.35 -16.81
C ARG A 235 3.72 -2.70 -16.94
N ARG A 236 3.38 -3.82 -17.57
CA ARG A 236 2.01 -4.32 -17.63
C ARG A 236 1.45 -4.59 -16.23
N LEU A 237 2.25 -5.18 -15.33
CA LEU A 237 1.87 -5.37 -13.93
C LEU A 237 1.57 -4.04 -13.25
N ALA A 238 2.46 -3.05 -13.39
CA ALA A 238 2.28 -1.72 -12.81
C ALA A 238 0.99 -1.06 -13.30
N ARG A 239 0.75 -1.05 -14.62
CA ARG A 239 -0.50 -0.53 -15.21
C ARG A 239 -1.73 -1.30 -14.75
N THR A 240 -1.61 -2.60 -14.54
CA THR A 240 -2.72 -3.42 -14.06
C THR A 240 -3.10 -3.06 -12.62
N ILE A 241 -2.12 -2.80 -11.75
CA ILE A 241 -2.38 -2.33 -10.38
C ILE A 241 -3.07 -0.96 -10.43
N ALA A 242 -2.54 -0.04 -11.22
CA ALA A 242 -3.14 1.29 -11.40
C ALA A 242 -4.59 1.19 -11.89
N ALA A 243 -4.86 0.32 -12.89
CA ALA A 243 -6.23 0.12 -13.39
C ALA A 243 -7.19 -0.36 -12.30
N GLY A 244 -6.74 -1.23 -11.40
CA GLY A 244 -7.56 -1.67 -10.26
C GLY A 244 -7.86 -0.54 -9.28
N VAL A 245 -6.87 0.29 -8.97
CA VAL A 245 -7.04 1.48 -8.12
C VAL A 245 -8.00 2.47 -8.78
N LEU A 246 -7.81 2.76 -10.07
CA LEU A 246 -8.67 3.69 -10.83
C LEU A 246 -10.11 3.21 -10.91
N ALA A 247 -10.34 1.91 -11.14
CA ALA A 247 -11.68 1.35 -11.14
C ALA A 247 -12.39 1.53 -9.79
N TRP A 248 -11.65 1.38 -8.68
CA TRP A 248 -12.19 1.67 -7.35
C TRP A 248 -12.47 3.16 -7.15
N LEU A 249 -11.57 4.06 -7.54
CA LEU A 249 -11.75 5.51 -7.43
C LEU A 249 -12.97 6.02 -8.19
N GLN A 250 -13.25 5.45 -9.37
CA GLN A 250 -14.43 5.79 -10.18
C GLN A 250 -15.74 5.37 -9.52
N GLN A 251 -15.73 4.30 -8.72
CA GLN A 251 -16.90 3.82 -7.97
C GLN A 251 -17.11 4.59 -6.66
N HIS A 252 -16.09 5.30 -6.21
CA HIS A 252 -16.09 6.07 -4.97
C HIS A 252 -15.70 7.53 -5.27
N PRO A 253 -16.49 8.27 -6.06
CA PRO A 253 -16.24 9.68 -6.27
C PRO A 253 -16.28 10.39 -4.90
N GLN A 254 -15.46 11.42 -4.73
CA GLN A 254 -15.65 12.31 -3.60
C GLN A 254 -16.90 13.14 -3.87
N GLU A 255 -17.78 13.19 -2.90
CA GLU A 255 -18.91 14.11 -2.96
C GLU A 255 -18.33 15.53 -2.98
N GLU A 256 -18.65 16.28 -4.02
CA GLU A 256 -18.41 17.74 -4.05
C GLU A 256 -19.44 18.33 -3.09
N ASP A 257 -18.97 18.71 -1.89
CA ASP A 257 -19.80 19.43 -0.91
C ASP A 257 -20.12 20.88 -1.36
#